data_51604e43e76dbbb0b96f014bdde1e262
#
_entry.id   51604e43e76dbbb0b96f014bdde1e262
#
_cell.length_a   1.000
_cell.length_b   1.000
_cell.length_c   1.000
_cell.angle_alpha   90.00
_cell.angle_beta   90.00
_cell.angle_gamma   90.00
#
_symmetry.space_group_name_H-M   'P 1'
#
loop_
_entity.id
_entity.type
_entity.pdbx_description
1 polymer ?
#
loop_
_entity_poly.entity_id
_entity_poly.type
_entity_poly.pdbx_seq_one_letter_code
_entity_poly.pdbx_strand_id
1 'polypeptide(L)'
;MRIFSGIQPTGAKHLGNFSGGFRQYALTQERGDGFFCIVDLHSITLPYEPEDLRERTLDLAAMLFATGLDPDRSTVFIQSHVPAHAEAAWLLSSVATMGELRRMTQFKEKSDKQESVSAGLFTYPVLMAGDILLYQTDQVPIGDDQRQHLELARDLAERFNTRFGKTFKLPEGVYPEVGARIMDLQDPEKKMSTTGGTPQGTVLLLDAPDTIRKKFKTAMTDSGREVRRAPDKPGIANLIDIMSVATGEAPEAIEARYDGAGYGSFKGDVAEAVVELLEPVQMRYKALRSDTRELERLLAVGAEKAREASAPTLTAMFDRMGFVRSESGRLFGAARPRGL
;
A
#
# COMPACT_ATOMS: atom_id res chain seq x y z
N MET A 1 -16.37 0.87 11.44
CA MET A 1 -16.08 1.01 9.98
C MET A 1 -14.84 0.19 9.69
N ARG A 2 -14.88 -0.69 8.67
CA ARG A 2 -13.73 -1.51 8.26
C ARG A 2 -13.03 -0.93 7.04
N ILE A 3 -11.73 -0.86 7.11
CA ILE A 3 -10.89 -0.27 6.07
C ILE A 3 -9.89 -1.33 5.63
N PHE A 4 -9.79 -1.58 4.33
CA PHE A 4 -8.84 -2.55 3.76
C PHE A 4 -7.84 -1.86 2.84
N SER A 5 -6.57 -2.19 2.99
CA SER A 5 -5.52 -1.74 2.08
C SER A 5 -4.58 -2.90 1.74
N GLY A 6 -4.44 -3.20 0.45
CA GLY A 6 -3.47 -4.15 -0.07
C GLY A 6 -2.20 -3.45 -0.51
N ILE A 7 -1.04 -3.91 -0.01
CA ILE A 7 0.25 -3.28 -0.29
C ILE A 7 1.20 -4.33 -0.86
N GLN A 8 1.66 -4.13 -2.09
CA GLN A 8 2.59 -5.06 -2.73
C GLN A 8 4.00 -4.92 -2.17
N PRO A 9 4.68 -6.04 -1.86
CA PRO A 9 6.07 -6.06 -1.42
C PRO A 9 7.03 -5.86 -2.62
N THR A 10 6.96 -4.68 -3.25
CA THR A 10 7.76 -4.34 -4.43
C THR A 10 8.67 -3.16 -4.17
N GLY A 11 9.92 -3.23 -4.64
CA GLY A 11 10.88 -2.12 -4.68
C GLY A 11 11.21 -1.47 -3.34
N ALA A 12 12.28 -0.70 -3.31
CA ALA A 12 12.62 0.15 -2.17
C ALA A 12 11.56 1.26 -1.99
N LYS A 13 11.27 1.62 -0.74
CA LYS A 13 10.27 2.64 -0.43
C LYS A 13 10.94 4.02 -0.34
N HIS A 14 10.28 5.01 -0.92
CA HIS A 14 10.77 6.39 -0.99
C HIS A 14 9.82 7.37 -0.28
N LEU A 15 10.26 8.60 -0.11
CA LEU A 15 9.53 9.65 0.61
C LEU A 15 8.11 9.89 0.05
N GLY A 16 7.91 9.74 -1.26
CA GLY A 16 6.58 9.80 -1.87
C GLY A 16 5.65 8.66 -1.44
N ASN A 17 6.19 7.45 -1.18
CA ASN A 17 5.41 6.35 -0.59
C ASN A 17 5.06 6.65 0.88
N PHE A 18 5.96 7.29 1.62
CA PHE A 18 5.69 7.70 2.99
C PHE A 18 4.55 8.71 3.04
N SER A 19 4.63 9.79 2.28
CA SER A 19 3.63 10.86 2.26
C SER A 19 2.26 10.39 1.77
N GLY A 20 2.23 9.68 0.64
CA GLY A 20 0.96 9.28 -0.01
C GLY A 20 0.36 7.97 0.49
N GLY A 21 1.11 7.15 1.24
CA GLY A 21 0.69 5.81 1.67
C GLY A 21 0.88 5.59 3.17
N PHE A 22 2.11 5.33 3.60
CA PHE A 22 2.37 4.86 4.98
C PHE A 22 1.84 5.79 6.06
N ARG A 23 2.04 7.11 5.92
CA ARG A 23 1.48 8.11 6.85
C ARG A 23 -0.04 8.05 6.87
N GLN A 24 -0.67 7.87 5.71
CA GLN A 24 -2.13 7.76 5.61
C GLN A 24 -2.64 6.48 6.27
N TYR A 25 -1.92 5.36 6.17
CA TYR A 25 -2.28 4.13 6.86
C TYR A 25 -2.27 4.31 8.38
N ALA A 26 -1.22 4.93 8.92
CA ALA A 26 -1.13 5.24 10.35
C ALA A 26 -2.28 6.15 10.82
N LEU A 27 -2.69 7.14 10.03
CA LEU A 27 -3.85 7.98 10.34
C LEU A 27 -5.19 7.24 10.20
N THR A 28 -5.26 6.27 9.30
CA THR A 28 -6.47 5.48 9.05
C THR A 28 -6.85 4.60 10.24
N GLN A 29 -5.87 4.10 11.00
CA GLN A 29 -6.14 3.29 12.21
C GLN A 29 -6.91 4.06 13.30
N GLU A 30 -6.92 5.41 13.25
CA GLU A 30 -7.72 6.23 14.16
C GLU A 30 -9.22 6.25 13.78
N ARG A 31 -9.56 5.88 12.56
CA ARG A 31 -10.90 6.01 11.98
C ARG A 31 -11.74 4.73 12.07
N GLY A 32 -11.10 3.58 12.27
CA GLY A 32 -11.80 2.31 12.31
C GLY A 32 -10.87 1.10 12.30
N ASP A 33 -11.46 -0.05 12.03
CA ASP A 33 -10.83 -1.37 11.97
C ASP A 33 -9.98 -1.49 10.69
N GLY A 34 -8.69 -1.25 10.78
CA GLY A 34 -7.77 -1.26 9.65
C GLY A 34 -7.18 -2.64 9.38
N PHE A 35 -7.37 -3.16 8.16
CA PHE A 35 -6.75 -4.36 7.63
C PHE A 35 -5.71 -4.00 6.59
N PHE A 36 -4.45 -4.18 6.92
CA PHE A 36 -3.30 -3.86 6.05
C PHE A 36 -2.65 -5.17 5.59
N CYS A 37 -2.95 -5.55 4.37
CA CYS A 37 -2.54 -6.82 3.79
C CYS A 37 -1.30 -6.65 2.92
N ILE A 38 -0.23 -7.36 3.24
CA ILE A 38 0.94 -7.50 2.36
C ILE A 38 0.58 -8.53 1.30
N VAL A 39 0.30 -8.07 0.07
CA VAL A 39 -0.30 -8.89 -0.97
C VAL A 39 0.78 -9.62 -1.79
N ASP A 40 1.41 -10.61 -1.17
CA ASP A 40 2.46 -11.42 -1.76
C ASP A 40 1.97 -12.35 -2.87
N LEU A 41 0.72 -12.83 -2.82
CA LEU A 41 0.12 -13.62 -3.91
C LEU A 41 -0.05 -12.81 -5.20
N HIS A 42 -0.23 -11.49 -5.12
CA HIS A 42 -0.24 -10.65 -6.30
C HIS A 42 1.14 -10.50 -6.92
N SER A 43 2.20 -10.60 -6.13
CA SER A 43 3.57 -10.44 -6.61
C SER A 43 4.02 -11.58 -7.54
N ILE A 44 3.47 -12.78 -7.38
CA ILE A 44 3.81 -13.94 -8.21
C ILE A 44 3.14 -13.94 -9.61
N THR A 45 2.32 -12.93 -9.90
CA THR A 45 1.69 -12.79 -11.23
C THR A 45 2.66 -12.31 -12.31
N LEU A 46 3.80 -11.79 -11.91
CA LEU A 46 4.92 -11.35 -12.75
C LEU A 46 6.15 -12.20 -12.42
N PRO A 47 7.16 -12.27 -13.30
CA PRO A 47 8.43 -12.94 -13.00
C PRO A 47 9.06 -12.39 -11.71
N TYR A 48 9.53 -13.25 -10.83
CA TYR A 48 10.13 -12.92 -9.55
C TYR A 48 11.16 -13.95 -9.12
N GLU A 49 12.07 -13.55 -8.22
CA GLU A 49 12.99 -14.46 -7.53
C GLU A 49 12.44 -14.77 -6.13
N PRO A 50 12.36 -16.06 -5.73
CA PRO A 50 11.76 -16.45 -4.45
C PRO A 50 12.40 -15.80 -3.21
N GLU A 51 13.73 -15.65 -3.22
CA GLU A 51 14.44 -14.99 -2.12
C GLU A 51 14.09 -13.50 -2.02
N ASP A 52 14.04 -12.82 -3.17
CA ASP A 52 13.62 -11.42 -3.25
C ASP A 52 12.20 -11.22 -2.73
N LEU A 53 11.27 -12.09 -3.09
CA LEU A 53 9.89 -12.01 -2.60
C LEU A 53 9.84 -12.12 -1.08
N ARG A 54 10.59 -13.07 -0.50
CA ARG A 54 10.66 -13.25 0.95
C ARG A 54 11.22 -12.01 1.64
N GLU A 55 12.38 -11.53 1.20
CA GLU A 55 13.03 -10.37 1.80
C GLU A 55 12.19 -9.10 1.69
N ARG A 56 11.62 -8.83 0.51
CA ARG A 56 10.75 -7.66 0.29
C ARG A 56 9.46 -7.72 1.11
N THR A 57 8.94 -8.93 1.35
CA THR A 57 7.75 -9.12 2.21
C THR A 57 8.07 -8.75 3.66
N LEU A 58 9.21 -9.22 4.19
CA LEU A 58 9.65 -8.87 5.54
C LEU A 58 10.05 -7.39 5.66
N ASP A 59 10.71 -6.84 4.65
CA ASP A 59 11.05 -5.42 4.59
C ASP A 59 9.81 -4.53 4.61
N LEU A 60 8.79 -4.88 3.83
CA LEU A 60 7.53 -4.14 3.83
C LEU A 60 6.81 -4.25 5.18
N ALA A 61 6.78 -5.44 5.78
CA ALA A 61 6.19 -5.64 7.10
C ALA A 61 6.86 -4.77 8.16
N ALA A 62 8.21 -4.81 8.23
CA ALA A 62 8.97 -3.98 9.14
C ALA A 62 8.75 -2.48 8.89
N MET A 63 8.65 -2.07 7.62
CA MET A 63 8.39 -0.68 7.24
C MET A 63 6.99 -0.21 7.67
N LEU A 64 5.96 -1.05 7.52
CA LEU A 64 4.59 -0.74 7.94
C LEU A 64 4.52 -0.47 9.45
N PHE A 65 5.13 -1.31 10.27
CA PHE A 65 5.20 -1.09 11.71
C PHE A 65 6.10 0.11 12.06
N ALA A 66 7.23 0.28 11.39
CA ALA A 66 8.15 1.38 11.62
C ALA A 66 7.54 2.75 11.33
N THR A 67 6.65 2.83 10.34
CA THR A 67 5.95 4.07 9.95
C THR A 67 4.70 4.37 10.76
N GLY A 68 4.40 3.56 11.79
CA GLY A 68 3.40 3.91 12.80
C GLY A 68 2.15 3.04 12.83
N LEU A 69 2.07 1.94 12.06
CA LEU A 69 1.01 0.97 12.27
C LEU A 69 1.23 0.22 13.59
N ASP A 70 0.23 0.30 14.47
CA ASP A 70 0.22 -0.31 15.78
C ASP A 70 -0.46 -1.69 15.68
N PRO A 71 0.23 -2.81 16.02
CA PRO A 71 -0.35 -4.15 15.94
C PRO A 71 -1.52 -4.39 16.91
N ASP A 72 -1.66 -3.57 17.96
CA ASP A 72 -2.80 -3.65 18.87
C ASP A 72 -4.04 -2.95 18.31
N ARG A 73 -3.87 -1.98 17.42
CA ARG A 73 -4.92 -1.15 16.82
C ARG A 73 -5.26 -1.53 15.38
N SER A 74 -4.32 -2.14 14.68
CA SER A 74 -4.43 -2.51 13.27
C SER A 74 -4.15 -4.00 13.06
N THR A 75 -4.73 -4.57 12.01
CA THR A 75 -4.44 -5.93 11.57
C THR A 75 -3.48 -5.88 10.39
N VAL A 76 -2.18 -6.10 10.66
CA VAL A 76 -1.14 -6.18 9.62
C VAL A 76 -0.79 -7.63 9.40
N PHE A 77 -0.90 -8.13 8.18
CA PHE A 77 -0.69 -9.55 7.87
C PHE A 77 -0.22 -9.79 6.44
N ILE A 78 0.32 -10.98 6.19
CA ILE A 78 0.71 -11.45 4.86
C ILE A 78 -0.47 -12.21 4.26
N GLN A 79 -0.82 -11.91 3.02
CA GLN A 79 -1.96 -12.49 2.29
C GLN A 79 -1.90 -14.02 2.25
N SER A 80 -0.75 -14.60 1.92
CA SER A 80 -0.57 -16.05 1.85
C SER A 80 -0.72 -16.77 3.20
N HIS A 81 -0.66 -16.05 4.32
CA HIS A 81 -0.92 -16.62 5.64
C HIS A 81 -2.43 -16.83 5.92
N VAL A 82 -3.30 -16.33 5.05
CA VAL A 82 -4.76 -16.42 5.17
C VAL A 82 -5.33 -17.10 3.93
N PRO A 83 -5.48 -18.44 3.91
CA PRO A 83 -5.93 -19.19 2.74
C PRO A 83 -7.26 -18.74 2.16
N ALA A 84 -8.13 -18.13 2.99
CA ALA A 84 -9.42 -17.58 2.58
C ALA A 84 -9.34 -16.64 1.35
N HIS A 85 -8.23 -15.95 1.14
CA HIS A 85 -8.03 -15.08 -0.03
C HIS A 85 -8.04 -15.87 -1.35
N ALA A 86 -7.29 -16.97 -1.40
CA ALA A 86 -7.25 -17.83 -2.58
C ALA A 86 -8.58 -18.58 -2.79
N GLU A 87 -9.22 -19.02 -1.71
CA GLU A 87 -10.53 -19.68 -1.75
C GLU A 87 -11.62 -18.72 -2.27
N ALA A 88 -11.68 -17.51 -1.73
CA ALA A 88 -12.62 -16.48 -2.20
C ALA A 88 -12.38 -16.09 -3.66
N ALA A 89 -11.12 -15.95 -4.07
CA ALA A 89 -10.77 -15.68 -5.46
C ALA A 89 -11.28 -16.78 -6.40
N TRP A 90 -11.13 -18.05 -6.01
CA TRP A 90 -11.66 -19.17 -6.78
C TRP A 90 -13.19 -19.12 -6.90
N LEU A 91 -13.90 -18.91 -5.79
CA LEU A 91 -15.37 -18.82 -5.77
C LEU A 91 -15.85 -17.64 -6.62
N LEU A 92 -15.25 -16.47 -6.49
CA LEU A 92 -15.59 -15.27 -7.26
C LEU A 92 -15.27 -15.43 -8.75
N SER A 93 -14.28 -16.24 -9.11
CA SER A 93 -13.98 -16.56 -10.50
C SER A 93 -15.16 -17.23 -11.23
N SER A 94 -16.06 -17.92 -10.50
CA SER A 94 -17.27 -18.52 -11.06
C SER A 94 -18.36 -17.50 -11.43
N VAL A 95 -18.25 -16.27 -10.94
CA VAL A 95 -19.18 -15.17 -11.25
C VAL A 95 -18.53 -14.05 -12.08
N ALA A 96 -17.21 -14.03 -12.18
CA ALA A 96 -16.47 -13.14 -13.08
C ALA A 96 -16.60 -13.60 -14.54
N THR A 97 -16.57 -12.67 -15.48
CA THR A 97 -16.61 -13.00 -16.90
C THR A 97 -15.27 -12.71 -17.58
N MET A 98 -14.94 -13.57 -18.58
CA MET A 98 -13.73 -13.36 -19.40
C MET A 98 -13.71 -11.98 -20.07
N GLY A 99 -14.89 -11.47 -20.46
CA GLY A 99 -15.02 -10.18 -21.12
C GLY A 99 -14.66 -9.00 -20.19
N GLU A 100 -15.02 -9.06 -18.91
CA GLU A 100 -14.66 -8.05 -17.90
C GLU A 100 -13.15 -8.03 -17.68
N LEU A 101 -12.55 -9.20 -17.43
CA LEU A 101 -11.12 -9.33 -17.18
C LEU A 101 -10.27 -8.86 -18.37
N ARG A 102 -10.70 -9.16 -19.62
CA ARG A 102 -10.02 -8.67 -20.84
C ARG A 102 -10.06 -7.15 -21.00
N ARG A 103 -11.07 -6.47 -20.43
CA ARG A 103 -11.19 -5.00 -20.48
C ARG A 103 -10.35 -4.27 -19.45
N MET A 104 -9.75 -4.97 -18.48
CA MET A 104 -8.91 -4.35 -17.45
C MET A 104 -7.70 -3.68 -18.09
N THR A 105 -7.55 -2.37 -17.84
CA THR A 105 -6.49 -1.54 -18.41
C THR A 105 -5.11 -2.05 -18.02
N GLN A 106 -4.90 -2.32 -16.73
CA GLN A 106 -3.62 -2.83 -16.25
C GLN A 106 -3.26 -4.21 -16.82
N PHE A 107 -4.26 -5.07 -17.12
CA PHE A 107 -4.00 -6.33 -17.80
C PHE A 107 -3.40 -6.08 -19.18
N LYS A 108 -4.01 -5.18 -19.98
CA LYS A 108 -3.54 -4.84 -21.33
C LYS A 108 -2.11 -4.28 -21.29
N GLU A 109 -1.87 -3.28 -20.42
CA GLU A 109 -0.55 -2.62 -20.30
C GLU A 109 0.57 -3.57 -19.87
N LYS A 110 0.28 -4.54 -18.99
CA LYS A 110 1.25 -5.50 -18.51
C LYS A 110 1.46 -6.67 -19.47
N SER A 111 0.38 -7.12 -20.15
CA SER A 111 0.45 -8.20 -21.15
C SER A 111 1.28 -7.80 -22.37
N ASP A 112 1.14 -6.55 -22.83
CA ASP A 112 1.88 -6.04 -23.99
C ASP A 112 3.42 -6.01 -23.79
N LYS A 113 3.86 -6.10 -22.54
CA LYS A 113 5.29 -6.07 -22.15
C LYS A 113 5.89 -7.46 -21.92
N GLN A 114 5.12 -8.54 -22.11
CA GLN A 114 5.55 -9.90 -21.81
C GLN A 114 5.43 -10.81 -23.03
N GLU A 115 6.43 -11.66 -23.26
CA GLU A 115 6.39 -12.71 -24.29
C GLU A 115 5.38 -13.81 -23.94
N SER A 116 5.21 -14.08 -22.63
CA SER A 116 4.24 -15.06 -22.12
C SER A 116 3.46 -14.47 -20.97
N VAL A 117 2.15 -14.46 -21.09
CA VAL A 117 1.22 -13.90 -20.11
C VAL A 117 0.68 -15.00 -19.21
N SER A 118 0.95 -14.92 -17.91
CA SER A 118 0.45 -15.91 -16.95
C SER A 118 -1.08 -15.80 -16.76
N ALA A 119 -1.74 -16.93 -16.45
CA ALA A 119 -3.15 -16.91 -16.05
C ALA A 119 -3.37 -16.05 -14.79
N GLY A 120 -2.40 -16.03 -13.88
CA GLY A 120 -2.43 -15.18 -12.69
C GLY A 120 -2.54 -13.69 -13.03
N LEU A 121 -1.81 -13.20 -14.05
CA LEU A 121 -1.92 -11.83 -14.51
C LEU A 121 -3.32 -11.50 -15.08
N PHE A 122 -4.00 -12.48 -15.65
CA PHE A 122 -5.36 -12.32 -16.14
C PHE A 122 -6.40 -12.31 -15.02
N THR A 123 -6.19 -13.11 -13.96
CA THR A 123 -7.19 -13.35 -12.90
C THR A 123 -6.94 -12.57 -11.61
N TYR A 124 -5.79 -11.88 -11.44
CA TYR A 124 -5.50 -11.14 -10.21
C TYR A 124 -6.57 -10.10 -9.81
N PRO A 125 -7.35 -9.48 -10.72
CA PRO A 125 -8.40 -8.57 -10.30
C PRO A 125 -9.50 -9.28 -9.49
N VAL A 126 -9.72 -10.58 -9.74
CA VAL A 126 -10.66 -11.39 -8.95
C VAL A 126 -10.08 -11.70 -7.56
N LEU A 127 -8.77 -11.97 -7.47
CA LEU A 127 -8.09 -12.12 -6.17
C LEU A 127 -8.20 -10.82 -5.36
N MET A 128 -7.96 -9.65 -5.98
CA MET A 128 -8.13 -8.36 -5.32
C MET A 128 -9.57 -8.12 -4.84
N ALA A 129 -10.56 -8.53 -5.63
CA ALA A 129 -11.97 -8.49 -5.19
C ALA A 129 -12.18 -9.36 -3.95
N GLY A 130 -11.63 -10.58 -3.94
CA GLY A 130 -11.65 -11.48 -2.78
C GLY A 130 -11.01 -10.86 -1.55
N ASP A 131 -9.83 -10.24 -1.70
CA ASP A 131 -9.12 -9.55 -0.62
C ASP A 131 -9.99 -8.51 0.08
N ILE A 132 -10.72 -7.71 -0.70
CA ILE A 132 -11.57 -6.63 -0.19
C ILE A 132 -12.86 -7.17 0.43
N LEU A 133 -13.53 -8.07 -0.28
CA LEU A 133 -14.88 -8.52 0.09
C LEU A 133 -14.92 -9.44 1.29
N LEU A 134 -13.87 -10.23 1.53
CA LEU A 134 -13.77 -11.16 2.67
C LEU A 134 -13.99 -10.47 4.02
N TYR A 135 -13.50 -9.23 4.15
CA TYR A 135 -13.56 -8.48 5.42
C TYR A 135 -14.81 -7.63 5.57
N GLN A 136 -15.80 -7.73 4.68
CA GLN A 136 -16.97 -6.84 4.69
C GLN A 136 -16.57 -5.37 4.73
N THR A 137 -15.58 -5.03 3.91
CA THR A 137 -14.92 -3.74 3.87
C THR A 137 -15.91 -2.62 3.57
N ASP A 138 -15.87 -1.56 4.38
CA ASP A 138 -16.64 -0.35 4.12
C ASP A 138 -15.87 0.60 3.19
N GLN A 139 -14.56 0.79 3.44
CA GLN A 139 -13.73 1.76 2.69
C GLN A 139 -12.41 1.15 2.22
N VAL A 140 -12.02 1.49 1.01
CA VAL A 140 -10.75 1.09 0.41
C VAL A 140 -9.99 2.35 -0.03
N PRO A 141 -8.91 2.73 0.67
CA PRO A 141 -8.02 3.80 0.23
C PRO A 141 -7.29 3.37 -1.05
N ILE A 142 -7.56 4.04 -2.18
CA ILE A 142 -7.01 3.69 -3.50
C ILE A 142 -6.54 4.91 -4.27
N GLY A 143 -5.54 4.72 -5.12
CA GLY A 143 -5.19 5.66 -6.17
C GLY A 143 -6.11 5.53 -7.38
N ASP A 144 -6.07 6.52 -8.27
CA ASP A 144 -6.91 6.56 -9.48
C ASP A 144 -6.71 5.35 -10.39
N ASP A 145 -5.50 4.80 -10.44
CA ASP A 145 -5.15 3.61 -11.22
C ASP A 145 -5.83 2.32 -10.72
N GLN A 146 -6.34 2.30 -9.49
CA GLN A 146 -7.04 1.16 -8.89
C GLN A 146 -8.57 1.29 -8.96
N ARG A 147 -9.10 2.39 -9.48
CA ARG A 147 -10.55 2.63 -9.57
C ARG A 147 -11.28 1.50 -10.30
N GLN A 148 -10.75 1.08 -11.46
CA GLN A 148 -11.36 0.02 -12.26
C GLN A 148 -11.38 -1.33 -11.53
N HIS A 149 -10.38 -1.63 -10.70
CA HIS A 149 -10.36 -2.85 -9.90
C HIS A 149 -11.41 -2.84 -8.79
N LEU A 150 -11.60 -1.68 -8.14
CA LEU A 150 -12.63 -1.55 -7.12
C LEU A 150 -14.04 -1.66 -7.72
N GLU A 151 -14.27 -1.06 -8.88
CA GLU A 151 -15.55 -1.22 -9.59
C GLU A 151 -15.80 -2.70 -9.94
N LEU A 152 -14.80 -3.43 -10.44
CA LEU A 152 -14.93 -4.87 -10.65
C LEU A 152 -15.30 -5.62 -9.36
N ALA A 153 -14.67 -5.28 -8.22
CA ALA A 153 -15.00 -5.89 -6.94
C ALA A 153 -16.46 -5.64 -6.53
N ARG A 154 -16.98 -4.42 -6.78
CA ARG A 154 -18.38 -4.05 -6.55
C ARG A 154 -19.33 -4.84 -7.46
N ASP A 155 -19.03 -4.91 -8.75
CA ASP A 155 -19.82 -5.66 -9.74
C ASP A 155 -19.91 -7.16 -9.38
N LEU A 156 -18.77 -7.75 -8.94
CA LEU A 156 -18.74 -9.15 -8.50
C LEU A 156 -19.56 -9.36 -7.22
N ALA A 157 -19.49 -8.41 -6.27
CA ALA A 157 -20.27 -8.45 -5.04
C ALA A 157 -21.79 -8.35 -5.33
N GLU A 158 -22.21 -7.42 -6.19
CA GLU A 158 -23.60 -7.27 -6.59
C GLU A 158 -24.14 -8.52 -7.31
N ARG A 159 -23.36 -9.05 -8.24
CA ARG A 159 -23.71 -10.26 -8.99
C ARG A 159 -23.83 -11.48 -8.08
N PHE A 160 -22.88 -11.63 -7.16
CA PHE A 160 -22.93 -12.70 -6.15
C PHE A 160 -24.15 -12.54 -5.25
N ASN A 161 -24.39 -11.34 -4.72
CA ASN A 161 -25.54 -11.04 -3.87
C ASN A 161 -26.87 -11.31 -4.56
N THR A 162 -26.99 -10.96 -5.83
CA THR A 162 -28.20 -11.18 -6.64
C THR A 162 -28.43 -12.67 -6.90
N ARG A 163 -27.37 -13.43 -7.21
CA ARG A 163 -27.49 -14.83 -7.58
C ARG A 163 -27.65 -15.77 -6.39
N PHE A 164 -26.92 -15.51 -5.30
CA PHE A 164 -26.80 -16.43 -4.16
C PHE A 164 -27.35 -15.86 -2.85
N GLY A 165 -27.83 -14.62 -2.85
CA GLY A 165 -28.33 -13.92 -1.68
C GLY A 165 -27.29 -13.01 -1.01
N LYS A 166 -27.77 -12.01 -0.27
CA LYS A 166 -26.97 -10.92 0.32
C LYS A 166 -25.83 -11.45 1.21
N THR A 167 -24.61 -11.41 0.68
CA THR A 167 -23.38 -11.92 1.30
C THR A 167 -22.39 -10.81 1.57
N PHE A 168 -22.18 -9.90 0.61
CA PHE A 168 -21.18 -8.86 0.65
C PHE A 168 -21.77 -7.48 0.87
N LYS A 169 -21.07 -6.65 1.62
CA LYS A 169 -21.20 -5.20 1.54
C LYS A 169 -20.52 -4.69 0.27
N LEU A 170 -21.00 -3.57 -0.26
CA LEU A 170 -20.35 -2.90 -1.39
C LEU A 170 -19.33 -1.91 -0.85
N PRO A 171 -18.03 -2.11 -1.11
CA PRO A 171 -16.99 -1.22 -0.62
C PRO A 171 -17.02 0.13 -1.35
N GLU A 172 -16.63 1.20 -0.65
CA GLU A 172 -16.47 2.54 -1.21
C GLU A 172 -14.98 2.87 -1.37
N GLY A 173 -14.62 3.49 -2.50
CA GLY A 173 -13.28 4.02 -2.72
C GLY A 173 -13.09 5.33 -1.98
N VAL A 174 -12.03 5.40 -1.17
CA VAL A 174 -11.59 6.65 -0.56
C VAL A 174 -10.33 7.10 -1.27
N TYR A 175 -10.42 8.26 -1.88
CA TYR A 175 -9.27 8.91 -2.48
C TYR A 175 -8.63 9.79 -1.42
N PRO A 176 -7.41 9.49 -0.96
CA PRO A 176 -6.75 10.33 0.02
C PRO A 176 -6.75 11.78 -0.47
N GLU A 177 -7.23 12.69 0.34
CA GLU A 177 -6.96 14.11 0.11
C GLU A 177 -5.45 14.23 -0.02
N VAL A 178 -5.02 14.84 -1.08
CA VAL A 178 -3.66 14.84 -1.59
C VAL A 178 -2.65 15.09 -0.47
N GLY A 179 -2.08 14.03 0.09
CA GLY A 179 -0.77 14.15 0.72
C GLY A 179 0.15 14.72 -0.37
N ALA A 180 0.98 15.70 -0.05
CA ALA A 180 1.77 16.40 -1.04
C ALA A 180 2.36 15.41 -2.05
N ARG A 181 2.05 15.59 -3.33
CA ARG A 181 2.58 14.73 -4.40
C ARG A 181 4.07 15.02 -4.53
N ILE A 182 4.87 14.22 -3.83
CA ILE A 182 6.31 14.41 -3.84
C ILE A 182 6.87 14.10 -5.23
N MET A 183 7.56 15.10 -5.79
CA MET A 183 8.17 15.02 -7.11
C MET A 183 9.65 14.63 -6.99
N ASP A 184 10.24 14.15 -8.08
CA ASP A 184 11.66 13.83 -8.16
C ASP A 184 12.52 15.10 -7.93
N LEU A 185 13.60 14.99 -7.17
CA LEU A 185 14.44 16.15 -6.83
C LEU A 185 15.26 16.67 -8.01
N GLN A 186 15.46 15.86 -9.07
CA GLN A 186 16.19 16.25 -10.27
C GLN A 186 15.27 16.59 -11.43
N ASP A 187 14.00 16.15 -11.38
CA ASP A 187 12.99 16.45 -12.39
C ASP A 187 11.64 16.71 -11.67
N PRO A 188 11.43 17.95 -11.19
CA PRO A 188 10.25 18.28 -10.37
C PRO A 188 8.93 18.27 -11.14
N GLU A 189 8.93 17.94 -12.42
CA GLU A 189 7.72 17.69 -13.21
C GLU A 189 7.30 16.21 -13.15
N LYS A 190 8.20 15.31 -12.76
CA LYS A 190 7.93 13.89 -12.59
C LYS A 190 7.73 13.51 -11.15
N LYS A 191 6.78 12.60 -10.90
CA LYS A 191 6.57 12.04 -9.57
C LYS A 191 7.81 11.23 -9.14
N MET A 192 8.24 11.39 -7.88
CA MET A 192 9.30 10.58 -7.29
C MET A 192 8.99 9.08 -7.43
N SER A 193 9.94 8.33 -7.97
CA SER A 193 9.76 6.91 -8.29
C SER A 193 11.09 6.16 -8.31
N THR A 194 11.09 4.91 -7.84
CA THR A 194 12.26 4.03 -7.92
C THR A 194 12.42 3.36 -9.30
N THR A 195 11.38 3.34 -10.12
CA THR A 195 11.40 2.70 -11.45
C THR A 195 11.52 3.67 -12.60
N GLY A 196 11.10 4.92 -12.43
CA GLY A 196 11.12 5.96 -13.48
C GLY A 196 11.91 7.20 -13.11
N GLY A 197 12.41 7.30 -11.89
CA GLY A 197 13.24 8.40 -11.39
C GLY A 197 14.73 8.09 -11.44
N THR A 198 15.55 9.09 -11.11
CA THR A 198 16.99 8.92 -10.95
C THR A 198 17.34 8.56 -9.51
N PRO A 199 18.43 7.81 -9.24
CA PRO A 199 18.88 7.55 -7.87
C PRO A 199 19.13 8.84 -7.07
N GLN A 200 19.54 9.92 -7.76
CA GLN A 200 19.81 11.22 -7.15
C GLN A 200 18.53 12.00 -6.85
N GLY A 201 17.48 11.81 -7.66
CA GLY A 201 16.19 12.48 -7.51
C GLY A 201 15.23 11.77 -6.54
N THR A 202 15.52 10.52 -6.20
CA THR A 202 14.65 9.67 -5.36
C THR A 202 15.23 9.54 -3.95
N VAL A 203 14.54 10.05 -2.93
CA VAL A 203 14.92 9.89 -1.51
C VAL A 203 14.28 8.62 -0.97
N LEU A 204 15.11 7.60 -0.66
CA LEU A 204 14.66 6.37 -0.04
C LEU A 204 14.46 6.55 1.47
N LEU A 205 13.50 5.83 2.05
CA LEU A 205 13.23 5.89 3.50
C LEU A 205 14.42 5.39 4.34
N LEU A 206 15.26 4.55 3.74
CA LEU A 206 16.45 3.98 4.39
C LEU A 206 17.77 4.62 3.93
N ASP A 207 17.73 5.74 3.20
CA ASP A 207 18.92 6.49 2.86
C ASP A 207 19.63 6.98 4.13
N ALA A 208 20.97 6.88 4.15
CA ALA A 208 21.76 7.44 5.24
C ALA A 208 21.62 8.97 5.29
N PRO A 209 21.72 9.61 6.47
CA PRO A 209 21.56 11.06 6.62
C PRO A 209 22.40 11.89 5.64
N ASP A 210 23.67 11.51 5.42
CA ASP A 210 24.56 12.23 4.49
C ASP A 210 24.12 12.06 3.02
N THR A 211 23.53 10.91 2.68
CA THR A 211 22.93 10.71 1.35
C THR A 211 21.73 11.61 1.14
N ILE A 212 20.86 11.73 2.15
CA ILE A 212 19.71 12.64 2.14
C ILE A 212 20.19 14.07 1.93
N ARG A 213 21.14 14.56 2.77
CA ARG A 213 21.71 15.91 2.66
C ARG A 213 22.28 16.18 1.27
N LYS A 214 23.01 15.23 0.70
CA LYS A 214 23.60 15.35 -0.63
C LYS A 214 22.51 15.46 -1.71
N LYS A 215 21.45 14.67 -1.66
CA LYS A 215 20.33 14.69 -2.60
C LYS A 215 19.63 16.05 -2.58
N PHE A 216 19.29 16.57 -1.39
CA PHE A 216 18.66 17.89 -1.25
C PHE A 216 19.56 19.04 -1.68
N LYS A 217 20.85 19.01 -1.35
CA LYS A 217 21.81 20.02 -1.77
C LYS A 217 21.84 20.20 -3.30
N THR A 218 21.72 19.08 -4.03
CA THR A 218 21.77 19.06 -5.50
C THR A 218 20.37 19.05 -6.15
N ALA A 219 19.31 19.18 -5.38
CA ALA A 219 17.94 19.25 -5.92
C ALA A 219 17.80 20.40 -6.92
N MET A 220 17.11 20.12 -8.03
CA MET A 220 16.91 21.12 -9.10
C MET A 220 15.95 22.21 -8.64
N THR A 221 16.33 23.45 -8.89
CA THR A 221 15.54 24.66 -8.64
C THR A 221 15.77 25.66 -9.76
N ASP A 222 14.88 26.62 -9.92
CA ASP A 222 15.05 27.74 -10.83
C ASP A 222 16.27 28.61 -10.44
N SER A 223 16.59 29.62 -11.27
CA SER A 223 17.71 30.57 -11.06
C SER A 223 17.37 31.70 -10.08
N GLY A 224 16.18 31.68 -9.46
CA GLY A 224 15.75 32.69 -8.52
C GLY A 224 16.33 32.55 -7.13
N ARG A 225 15.71 33.25 -6.14
CA ARG A 225 16.12 33.24 -4.74
C ARG A 225 14.93 33.12 -3.79
N GLU A 226 13.71 33.36 -4.28
CA GLU A 226 12.49 33.45 -3.45
C GLU A 226 11.92 32.07 -3.18
N VAL A 227 11.77 31.72 -1.92
CA VAL A 227 11.13 30.48 -1.46
C VAL A 227 9.63 30.69 -1.43
N ARG A 228 8.98 30.45 -2.56
CA ARG A 228 7.52 30.54 -2.70
C ARG A 228 6.99 29.52 -3.71
N ARG A 229 5.77 29.09 -3.53
CA ARG A 229 5.06 28.25 -4.51
C ARG A 229 4.61 29.10 -5.69
N ALA A 230 5.02 28.72 -6.88
CA ALA A 230 4.58 29.36 -8.12
C ALA A 230 4.71 28.37 -9.30
N PRO A 231 3.92 28.53 -10.36
CA PRO A 231 3.96 27.65 -11.52
C PRO A 231 5.35 27.63 -12.21
N ASP A 232 6.09 28.72 -12.13
CA ASP A 232 7.45 28.88 -12.67
C ASP A 232 8.55 28.35 -11.73
N LYS A 233 8.18 27.81 -10.54
CA LYS A 233 9.10 27.34 -9.51
C LYS A 233 8.79 25.90 -9.03
N PRO A 234 8.67 24.92 -9.96
CA PRO A 234 8.23 23.56 -9.58
C PRO A 234 9.18 22.89 -8.58
N GLY A 235 10.50 23.11 -8.69
CA GLY A 235 11.48 22.58 -7.76
C GLY A 235 11.34 23.13 -6.33
N ILE A 236 11.14 24.43 -6.18
CA ILE A 236 10.91 25.05 -4.88
C ILE A 236 9.55 24.64 -4.30
N ALA A 237 8.51 24.59 -5.12
CA ALA A 237 7.19 24.11 -4.68
C ALA A 237 7.27 22.70 -4.12
N ASN A 238 8.00 21.79 -4.80
CA ASN A 238 8.23 20.43 -4.31
C ASN A 238 9.00 20.41 -2.97
N LEU A 239 10.02 21.26 -2.81
CA LEU A 239 10.77 21.34 -1.54
C LEU A 239 9.91 21.89 -0.39
N ILE A 240 9.01 22.85 -0.65
CA ILE A 240 8.03 23.33 0.33
C ILE A 240 7.07 22.22 0.72
N ASP A 241 6.57 21.44 -0.24
CA ASP A 241 5.69 20.30 0.02
C ASP A 241 6.40 19.23 0.86
N ILE A 242 7.67 18.93 0.57
CA ILE A 242 8.48 18.00 1.35
C ILE A 242 8.67 18.52 2.78
N MET A 243 8.99 19.81 2.95
CA MET A 243 9.14 20.44 4.27
C MET A 243 7.82 20.34 5.06
N SER A 244 6.70 20.64 4.42
CA SER A 244 5.37 20.52 5.02
C SER A 244 5.07 19.08 5.47
N VAL A 245 5.44 18.09 4.67
CA VAL A 245 5.30 16.66 5.05
C VAL A 245 6.21 16.33 6.23
N ALA A 246 7.42 16.85 6.27
CA ALA A 246 8.39 16.54 7.31
C ALA A 246 8.04 17.19 8.65
N THR A 247 7.62 18.45 8.63
CA THR A 247 7.40 19.25 9.85
C THR A 247 5.93 19.32 10.29
N GLY A 248 4.99 19.08 9.37
CA GLY A 248 3.56 19.32 9.59
C GLY A 248 3.15 20.80 9.46
N GLU A 249 4.08 21.71 9.14
CA GLU A 249 3.78 23.12 8.92
C GLU A 249 2.99 23.34 7.62
N ALA A 250 2.11 24.33 7.62
CA ALA A 250 1.43 24.76 6.40
C ALA A 250 2.41 25.38 5.40
N PRO A 251 2.25 25.15 4.09
CA PRO A 251 3.12 25.72 3.06
C PRO A 251 3.30 27.23 3.16
N GLU A 252 2.23 27.97 3.47
CA GLU A 252 2.25 29.43 3.61
C GLU A 252 3.12 29.90 4.80
N ALA A 253 3.15 29.13 5.88
CA ALA A 253 4.01 29.42 7.04
C ALA A 253 5.48 29.19 6.70
N ILE A 254 5.78 28.14 5.90
CA ILE A 254 7.12 27.85 5.41
C ILE A 254 7.59 29.00 4.48
N GLU A 255 6.78 29.43 3.53
CA GLU A 255 7.09 30.54 2.64
C GLU A 255 7.42 31.81 3.43
N ALA A 256 6.59 32.18 4.40
CA ALA A 256 6.82 33.35 5.26
C ALA A 256 8.09 33.25 6.09
N ARG A 257 8.44 32.05 6.62
CA ARG A 257 9.65 31.81 7.39
C ARG A 257 10.94 31.99 6.57
N TYR A 258 10.88 31.65 5.28
CA TYR A 258 12.04 31.71 4.37
C TYR A 258 12.04 32.92 3.45
N ASP A 259 11.21 33.92 3.73
CA ASP A 259 11.26 35.17 2.97
C ASP A 259 12.65 35.81 3.07
N GLY A 260 13.28 36.03 1.94
CA GLY A 260 14.64 36.58 1.84
C GLY A 260 15.80 35.61 2.14
N ALA A 261 15.55 34.37 2.62
CA ALA A 261 16.60 33.44 3.05
C ALA A 261 17.44 32.84 1.90
N GLY A 262 16.85 32.70 0.73
CA GLY A 262 17.48 32.07 -0.45
C GLY A 262 17.53 30.54 -0.40
N TYR A 263 17.79 29.92 -1.57
CA TYR A 263 17.65 28.47 -1.75
C TYR A 263 18.66 27.61 -1.01
N GLY A 264 19.88 28.11 -0.78
CA GLY A 264 20.94 27.33 -0.13
C GLY A 264 20.58 26.96 1.31
N SER A 265 20.13 27.94 2.11
CA SER A 265 19.67 27.73 3.47
C SER A 265 18.43 26.83 3.49
N PHE A 266 17.43 27.14 2.66
CA PHE A 266 16.20 26.39 2.60
C PHE A 266 16.41 24.90 2.29
N LYS A 267 17.23 24.57 1.27
CA LYS A 267 17.58 23.18 0.93
C LYS A 267 18.24 22.43 2.08
N GLY A 268 19.11 23.14 2.84
CA GLY A 268 19.75 22.56 4.02
C GLY A 268 18.72 22.21 5.10
N ASP A 269 17.83 23.13 5.41
CA ASP A 269 16.81 22.94 6.43
C ASP A 269 15.77 21.87 6.04
N VAL A 270 15.39 21.80 4.76
CA VAL A 270 14.53 20.70 4.25
C VAL A 270 15.21 19.34 4.41
N ALA A 271 16.53 19.27 4.13
CA ALA A 271 17.30 18.04 4.31
C ALA A 271 17.30 17.57 5.78
N GLU A 272 17.56 18.50 6.72
CA GLU A 272 17.57 18.16 8.15
C GLU A 272 16.16 17.76 8.62
N ALA A 273 15.11 18.47 8.23
CA ALA A 273 13.74 18.09 8.57
C ALA A 273 13.38 16.67 8.07
N VAL A 274 13.83 16.28 6.87
CA VAL A 274 13.64 14.92 6.36
C VAL A 274 14.48 13.89 7.13
N VAL A 275 15.72 14.22 7.51
CA VAL A 275 16.54 13.35 8.35
C VAL A 275 15.86 13.12 9.70
N GLU A 276 15.39 14.17 10.36
CA GLU A 276 14.69 14.08 11.65
C GLU A 276 13.39 13.27 11.54
N LEU A 277 12.63 13.45 10.45
CA LEU A 277 11.43 12.65 10.18
C LEU A 277 11.75 11.15 10.05
N LEU A 278 12.82 10.82 9.32
CA LEU A 278 13.12 9.43 8.97
C LEU A 278 13.95 8.68 10.04
N GLU A 279 14.67 9.37 10.91
CA GLU A 279 15.49 8.74 11.93
C GLU A 279 14.70 7.76 12.84
N PRO A 280 13.55 8.12 13.44
CA PRO A 280 12.78 7.19 14.25
C PRO A 280 12.21 6.02 13.43
N VAL A 281 11.86 6.24 12.18
CA VAL A 281 11.40 5.19 11.24
C VAL A 281 12.53 4.20 10.98
N GLN A 282 13.75 4.71 10.69
CA GLN A 282 14.92 3.88 10.43
C GLN A 282 15.36 3.09 11.66
N MET A 283 15.29 3.68 12.85
CA MET A 283 15.60 2.98 14.10
C MET A 283 14.63 1.82 14.35
N ARG A 284 13.33 2.07 14.24
CA ARG A 284 12.30 1.02 14.42
C ARG A 284 12.40 -0.08 13.35
N TYR A 285 12.63 0.30 12.09
CA TYR A 285 12.84 -0.65 11.01
C TYR A 285 14.03 -1.57 11.29
N LYS A 286 15.19 -1.00 11.67
CA LYS A 286 16.40 -1.77 12.01
C LYS A 286 16.16 -2.72 13.18
N ALA A 287 15.46 -2.27 14.21
CA ALA A 287 15.12 -3.11 15.35
C ALA A 287 14.27 -4.33 14.94
N LEU A 288 13.22 -4.11 14.15
CA LEU A 288 12.34 -5.17 13.66
C LEU A 288 13.05 -6.14 12.70
N ARG A 289 13.94 -5.63 11.83
CA ARG A 289 14.70 -6.47 10.90
C ARG A 289 15.82 -7.26 11.58
N SER A 290 16.35 -6.79 12.70
CA SER A 290 17.31 -7.53 13.50
C SER A 290 16.67 -8.61 14.38
N ASP A 291 15.39 -8.48 14.70
CA ASP A 291 14.59 -9.47 15.42
C ASP A 291 13.48 -10.05 14.53
N THR A 292 13.87 -10.92 13.61
CA THR A 292 12.94 -11.58 12.68
C THR A 292 11.86 -12.39 13.42
N ARG A 293 12.14 -12.93 14.60
CA ARG A 293 11.16 -13.69 15.39
C ARG A 293 10.04 -12.81 15.89
N GLU A 294 10.36 -11.62 16.37
CA GLU A 294 9.33 -10.67 16.81
C GLU A 294 8.49 -10.20 15.64
N LEU A 295 9.10 -9.88 14.50
CA LEU A 295 8.38 -9.51 13.28
C LEU A 295 7.42 -10.63 12.82
N GLU A 296 7.88 -11.88 12.79
CA GLU A 296 7.07 -13.04 12.45
C GLU A 296 5.93 -13.26 13.45
N ARG A 297 6.19 -13.04 14.75
CA ARG A 297 5.16 -13.09 15.78
C ARG A 297 4.06 -12.07 15.57
N LEU A 298 4.41 -10.82 15.26
CA LEU A 298 3.46 -9.74 14.97
C LEU A 298 2.60 -10.09 13.73
N LEU A 299 3.23 -10.59 12.68
CA LEU A 299 2.54 -11.01 11.47
C LEU A 299 1.62 -12.22 11.71
N ALA A 300 2.02 -13.16 12.57
CA ALA A 300 1.18 -14.31 12.93
C ALA A 300 -0.07 -13.89 13.70
N VAL A 301 0.06 -12.93 14.63
CA VAL A 301 -1.08 -12.33 15.34
C VAL A 301 -2.03 -11.63 14.36
N GLY A 302 -1.49 -10.84 13.43
CA GLY A 302 -2.30 -10.19 12.39
C GLY A 302 -3.01 -11.19 11.48
N ALA A 303 -2.32 -12.28 11.09
CA ALA A 303 -2.91 -13.33 10.27
C ALA A 303 -4.05 -14.07 11.01
N GLU A 304 -3.94 -14.28 12.32
CA GLU A 304 -5.04 -14.90 13.11
C GLU A 304 -6.26 -13.98 13.16
N LYS A 305 -6.07 -12.70 13.50
CA LYS A 305 -7.15 -11.69 13.45
C LYS A 305 -7.82 -11.64 12.06
N ALA A 306 -7.02 -11.70 10.99
CA ALA A 306 -7.52 -11.69 9.61
C ALA A 306 -8.30 -12.97 9.26
N ARG A 307 -7.83 -14.15 9.71
CA ARG A 307 -8.56 -15.42 9.56
C ARG A 307 -9.92 -15.39 10.28
N GLU A 308 -9.94 -14.94 11.52
CA GLU A 308 -11.18 -14.80 12.30
C GLU A 308 -12.17 -13.83 11.63
N ALA A 309 -11.69 -12.71 11.12
CA ALA A 309 -12.52 -11.69 10.47
C ALA A 309 -13.08 -12.14 9.11
N SER A 310 -12.33 -12.94 8.35
CA SER A 310 -12.71 -13.42 7.01
C SER A 310 -13.58 -14.69 7.03
N ALA A 311 -13.45 -15.53 8.07
CA ALA A 311 -14.11 -16.83 8.16
C ALA A 311 -15.64 -16.79 8.02
N PRO A 312 -16.38 -15.85 8.65
CA PRO A 312 -17.83 -15.78 8.49
C PRO A 312 -18.26 -15.51 7.05
N THR A 313 -17.55 -14.62 6.34
CA THR A 313 -17.85 -14.29 4.95
C THR A 313 -17.58 -15.47 4.03
N LEU A 314 -16.40 -16.10 4.17
CA LEU A 314 -16.06 -17.28 3.39
C LEU A 314 -17.04 -18.42 3.61
N THR A 315 -17.42 -18.68 4.86
CA THR A 315 -18.44 -19.69 5.21
C THR A 315 -19.76 -19.39 4.52
N ALA A 316 -20.22 -18.14 4.57
CA ALA A 316 -21.46 -17.74 3.91
C ALA A 316 -21.38 -17.90 2.37
N MET A 317 -20.21 -17.67 1.76
CA MET A 317 -20.01 -17.93 0.32
C MET A 317 -20.24 -19.41 -0.01
N PHE A 318 -19.56 -20.30 0.70
CA PHE A 318 -19.69 -21.75 0.47
C PHE A 318 -21.14 -22.25 0.69
N ASP A 319 -21.76 -21.88 1.81
CA ASP A 319 -23.11 -22.31 2.14
C ASP A 319 -24.13 -21.85 1.07
N ARG A 320 -24.05 -20.61 0.65
CA ARG A 320 -25.00 -20.04 -0.33
C ARG A 320 -24.78 -20.54 -1.74
N MET A 321 -23.56 -20.92 -2.08
CA MET A 321 -23.25 -21.58 -3.35
C MET A 321 -23.64 -23.07 -3.36
N GLY A 322 -24.06 -23.64 -2.21
CA GLY A 322 -24.56 -25.02 -2.11
C GLY A 322 -23.47 -26.07 -1.90
N PHE A 323 -22.28 -25.69 -1.38
CA PHE A 323 -21.25 -26.66 -1.07
C PHE A 323 -21.62 -27.48 0.19
N VAL A 324 -21.36 -28.78 0.13
CA VAL A 324 -21.58 -29.68 1.25
C VAL A 324 -20.46 -29.53 2.27
N ARG A 325 -20.80 -29.32 3.54
CA ARG A 325 -19.82 -29.27 4.62
C ARG A 325 -19.25 -30.66 4.90
N SER A 326 -17.97 -30.74 5.24
CA SER A 326 -17.37 -31.98 5.74
C SER A 326 -17.97 -32.38 7.10
N GLU A 327 -17.90 -33.65 7.48
CA GLU A 327 -18.37 -34.16 8.79
C GLU A 327 -17.73 -33.42 9.99
N SER A 328 -16.51 -32.88 9.81
CA SER A 328 -15.83 -32.03 10.81
C SER A 328 -16.35 -30.60 10.86
N GLY A 329 -17.37 -30.25 10.10
CA GLY A 329 -17.89 -28.88 9.96
C GLY A 329 -16.93 -27.93 9.22
N ARG A 330 -15.83 -28.45 8.65
CA ARG A 330 -14.81 -27.65 7.96
C ARG A 330 -15.13 -27.54 6.50
N LEU A 331 -15.16 -26.32 6.02
CA LEU A 331 -14.88 -25.94 4.67
C LEU A 331 -13.35 -25.82 4.55
N PHE A 332 -12.76 -25.91 3.38
CA PHE A 332 -11.32 -25.88 3.16
C PHE A 332 -10.56 -24.96 4.13
N GLY A 333 -9.38 -25.35 4.56
CA GLY A 333 -8.37 -24.45 5.18
C GLY A 333 -8.55 -23.99 6.63
N ALA A 334 -9.66 -24.26 7.30
CA ALA A 334 -9.83 -23.86 8.71
C ALA A 334 -8.87 -24.62 9.64
N ALA A 335 -7.84 -23.95 10.14
CA ALA A 335 -6.93 -24.50 11.15
C ALA A 335 -7.69 -24.91 12.42
N ARG A 336 -7.23 -25.99 13.08
CA ARG A 336 -7.77 -26.39 14.39
C ARG A 336 -7.55 -25.25 15.37
N PRO A 337 -8.56 -24.85 16.18
CA PRO A 337 -8.24 -24.17 17.42
C PRO A 337 -7.28 -25.07 18.20
N ARG A 338 -6.12 -24.54 18.59
CA ARG A 338 -5.18 -25.24 19.47
C ARG A 338 -5.83 -25.35 20.83
N GLY A 339 -6.13 -26.56 21.21
CA GLY A 339 -6.29 -26.97 22.61
C GLY A 339 -7.64 -26.67 23.27
N LEU A 340 -8.44 -27.72 23.42
CA LEU A 340 -8.98 -28.13 24.71
C LEU A 340 -8.25 -29.37 25.12
#